data_dd59971ead0ca2b18471c0cd48929cad
#
_entry.id   dd59971ead0ca2b18471c0cd48929cad
#
_cell.length_a   1.000
_cell.length_b   1.000
_cell.length_c   1.000
_cell.angle_alpha   90.00
_cell.angle_beta   90.00
_cell.angle_gamma   90.00
#
_symmetry.space_group_name_H-M   'P 1'
#
loop_
_entity.id
_entity.type
_entity.pdbx_description
1 polymer ?
#
loop_
_entity_poly.entity_id
_entity_poly.type
_entity_poly.pdbx_seq_one_letter_code
_entity_poly.pdbx_strand_id
1 'polypeptide(L)'
;MSGKQSLLVVAVVLSLLVSAPLAAAGTLQGIYMETRTCQVYTGPCFANAEIGLAGKEAIMAWKIQRGSMDCGEQGEVDLSGLSVVLVLRASETLAFRGIDDPRTLRSVILVDNRANLAQREALVRFARTHAGRAGKDIVRIDAVSIDMKLDLSTLRGEVVAGTQVTLKTRKARPEDCICSNESAYYPPLARVENFVPGVTIEGRFNGRGLGTRWSTPGERSSYMATFDY
;
A
#
# COMPACT_ATOMS: atom_id res chain seq x y z
N MET A 1 0.42 -84.27 29.33
CA MET A 1 1.60 -83.43 29.15
C MET A 1 1.12 -82.11 28.55
N SER A 2 1.21 -81.09 29.37
CA SER A 2 0.55 -79.78 29.19
C SER A 2 1.43 -78.83 28.38
N GLY A 3 0.91 -78.36 27.26
CA GLY A 3 1.56 -77.27 26.48
C GLY A 3 0.79 -75.94 26.70
N LYS A 4 1.38 -75.03 27.46
CA LYS A 4 0.85 -73.68 27.70
C LYS A 4 1.04 -72.84 26.43
N GLN A 5 -0.05 -72.43 25.80
CA GLN A 5 -0.04 -71.40 24.76
C GLN A 5 -0.09 -70.03 25.43
N SER A 6 0.97 -69.25 25.25
CA SER A 6 1.03 -67.83 25.65
C SER A 6 0.35 -66.98 24.56
N LEU A 7 -0.73 -66.36 24.90
CA LEU A 7 -1.40 -65.33 24.08
C LEU A 7 -0.66 -64.02 24.22
N LEU A 8 -0.03 -63.59 23.14
CA LEU A 8 0.61 -62.27 23.05
C LEU A 8 -0.49 -61.27 22.57
N VAL A 9 -0.95 -60.43 23.49
CA VAL A 9 -1.85 -59.34 23.18
C VAL A 9 -1.03 -58.17 22.66
N VAL A 10 -1.07 -57.92 21.34
CA VAL A 10 -0.49 -56.72 20.71
C VAL A 10 -1.50 -55.60 20.81
N ALA A 11 -1.25 -54.64 21.73
CA ALA A 11 -2.02 -53.42 21.81
C ALA A 11 -1.56 -52.45 20.68
N VAL A 12 -2.36 -52.31 19.65
CA VAL A 12 -2.16 -51.29 18.61
C VAL A 12 -2.68 -49.96 19.17
N VAL A 13 -1.78 -49.10 19.62
CA VAL A 13 -2.11 -47.70 19.97
C VAL A 13 -2.23 -46.91 18.64
N LEU A 14 -3.46 -46.67 18.21
CA LEU A 14 -3.80 -45.83 17.08
C LEU A 14 -3.64 -44.36 17.50
N SER A 15 -2.46 -43.77 17.25
CA SER A 15 -2.21 -42.36 17.47
C SER A 15 -2.98 -41.55 16.43
N LEU A 16 -4.13 -40.99 16.79
CA LEU A 16 -4.85 -39.98 16.04
C LEU A 16 -4.00 -38.69 16.03
N LEU A 17 -3.20 -38.49 15.00
CA LEU A 17 -2.61 -37.21 14.66
C LEU A 17 -3.75 -36.27 14.25
N VAL A 18 -4.24 -35.50 15.22
CA VAL A 18 -5.08 -34.33 14.96
C VAL A 18 -4.18 -33.30 14.26
N SER A 19 -4.15 -33.31 12.96
CA SER A 19 -3.57 -32.20 12.17
C SER A 19 -4.48 -30.98 12.40
N ALA A 20 -4.06 -30.09 13.33
CA ALA A 20 -4.64 -28.76 13.41
C ALA A 20 -4.47 -28.10 12.03
N PRO A 21 -5.53 -27.55 11.43
CA PRO A 21 -5.36 -26.79 10.20
C PRO A 21 -4.40 -25.65 10.53
N LEU A 22 -3.25 -25.57 9.81
CA LEU A 22 -2.46 -24.35 9.77
C LEU A 22 -3.41 -23.27 9.28
N ALA A 23 -3.82 -22.37 10.15
CA ALA A 23 -4.55 -21.18 9.75
C ALA A 23 -3.64 -20.47 8.73
N ALA A 24 -4.02 -20.52 7.46
CA ALA A 24 -3.35 -19.75 6.44
C ALA A 24 -3.47 -18.29 6.87
N ALA A 25 -2.34 -17.62 7.13
CA ALA A 25 -2.31 -16.20 7.40
C ALA A 25 -3.14 -15.54 6.31
N GLY A 26 -4.20 -14.81 6.70
CA GLY A 26 -5.15 -14.26 5.77
C GLY A 26 -4.42 -13.37 4.77
N THR A 27 -4.45 -13.75 3.49
CA THR A 27 -3.84 -12.94 2.43
C THR A 27 -4.70 -11.72 2.18
N LEU A 28 -4.09 -10.54 2.21
CA LEU A 28 -4.74 -9.27 1.90
C LEU A 28 -4.45 -8.90 0.46
N GLN A 29 -5.47 -8.92 -0.38
CA GLN A 29 -5.33 -8.63 -1.81
C GLN A 29 -6.15 -7.43 -2.22
N GLY A 30 -5.61 -6.65 -3.18
CA GLY A 30 -6.33 -5.49 -3.66
C GLY A 30 -5.58 -4.66 -4.69
N ILE A 31 -6.03 -3.40 -4.80
CA ILE A 31 -5.48 -2.42 -5.72
C ILE A 31 -4.77 -1.30 -4.96
N TYR A 32 -3.72 -0.79 -5.59
CA TYR A 32 -2.87 0.27 -5.08
C TYR A 32 -2.73 1.40 -6.07
N MET A 33 -2.73 2.62 -5.56
CA MET A 33 -2.41 3.83 -6.33
C MET A 33 -1.47 4.72 -5.54
N GLU A 34 -0.55 5.36 -6.26
CA GLU A 34 0.44 6.26 -5.69
C GLU A 34 0.63 7.46 -6.60
N THR A 35 0.88 8.64 -6.02
CA THR A 35 1.45 9.78 -6.73
C THR A 35 2.47 10.48 -5.86
N ARG A 36 3.49 11.07 -6.51
CA ARG A 36 4.53 11.89 -5.88
C ARG A 36 4.53 13.30 -6.47
N THR A 37 5.25 14.21 -5.82
CA THR A 37 5.49 15.57 -6.34
C THR A 37 6.76 15.66 -7.21
N CYS A 38 7.15 14.54 -7.85
CA CYS A 38 8.19 14.45 -8.88
C CYS A 38 7.79 13.42 -9.94
N GLN A 39 8.49 13.41 -11.06
CA GLN A 39 8.28 12.40 -12.08
C GLN A 39 8.90 11.06 -11.66
N VAL A 40 8.10 9.99 -11.63
CA VAL A 40 8.55 8.62 -11.32
C VAL A 40 8.84 7.82 -12.58
N TYR A 41 8.18 8.15 -13.69
CA TYR A 41 8.44 7.59 -15.01
C TYR A 41 9.15 8.65 -15.86
N THR A 42 10.48 8.53 -15.95
CA THR A 42 11.35 9.58 -16.50
C THR A 42 12.72 9.03 -16.88
N GLY A 43 13.50 9.85 -17.57
CA GLY A 43 14.90 9.55 -17.87
C GLY A 43 15.86 10.06 -16.77
N PRO A 44 17.10 9.54 -16.71
CA PRO A 44 18.07 9.88 -15.68
C PRO A 44 18.40 11.37 -15.60
N CYS A 45 18.47 12.06 -16.73
CA CYS A 45 18.79 13.50 -16.76
C CYS A 45 17.73 14.33 -16.04
N PHE A 46 16.46 13.99 -16.27
CA PHE A 46 15.34 14.71 -15.65
C PHE A 46 15.24 14.38 -14.16
N ALA A 47 15.37 13.10 -13.80
CA ALA A 47 15.39 12.66 -12.41
C ALA A 47 16.49 13.36 -11.60
N ASN A 48 17.70 13.47 -12.15
CA ASN A 48 18.81 14.17 -11.49
C ASN A 48 18.53 15.66 -11.29
N ALA A 49 17.79 16.29 -12.20
CA ALA A 49 17.42 17.70 -12.07
C ALA A 49 16.38 17.94 -10.96
N GLU A 50 15.57 16.94 -10.63
CA GLU A 50 14.53 17.02 -9.59
C GLU A 50 15.04 16.66 -8.18
N ILE A 51 16.15 15.90 -8.05
CA ILE A 51 16.70 15.47 -6.76
C ILE A 51 16.98 16.68 -5.85
N GLY A 52 16.50 16.61 -4.62
CA GLY A 52 16.60 17.67 -3.62
C GLY A 52 15.60 18.82 -3.80
N LEU A 53 15.00 18.97 -4.97
CA LEU A 53 14.05 20.05 -5.29
C LEU A 53 12.61 19.61 -5.17
N ALA A 54 12.24 18.50 -5.81
CA ALA A 54 10.88 17.96 -5.89
C ALA A 54 10.77 16.56 -5.25
N GLY A 55 9.59 15.94 -5.30
CA GLY A 55 9.40 14.57 -4.84
C GLY A 55 9.44 14.36 -3.34
N LYS A 56 9.14 15.39 -2.57
CA LYS A 56 9.14 15.34 -1.11
C LYS A 56 7.80 14.91 -0.52
N GLU A 57 6.74 14.97 -1.28
CA GLU A 57 5.40 14.58 -0.88
C GLU A 57 4.88 13.42 -1.74
N ALA A 58 4.03 12.59 -1.13
CA ALA A 58 3.33 11.52 -1.83
C ALA A 58 1.96 11.22 -1.22
N ILE A 59 1.10 10.64 -2.04
CA ILE A 59 -0.17 10.01 -1.65
C ILE A 59 -0.04 8.54 -2.00
N MET A 60 -0.31 7.66 -1.04
CA MET A 60 -0.34 6.21 -1.18
C MET A 60 -1.74 5.74 -0.78
N ALA A 61 -2.41 5.02 -1.65
CA ALA A 61 -3.78 4.57 -1.44
C ALA A 61 -3.91 3.06 -1.70
N TRP A 62 -4.57 2.36 -0.80
CA TRP A 62 -4.89 0.94 -0.91
C TRP A 62 -6.38 0.73 -0.77
N LYS A 63 -6.94 -0.14 -1.60
CA LYS A 63 -8.27 -0.72 -1.40
C LYS A 63 -8.11 -2.22 -1.28
N ILE A 64 -8.43 -2.74 -0.12
CA ILE A 64 -8.47 -4.17 0.14
C ILE A 64 -9.71 -4.73 -0.55
N GLN A 65 -9.53 -5.55 -1.58
CA GLN A 65 -10.66 -6.18 -2.29
C GLN A 65 -11.14 -7.41 -1.53
N ARG A 66 -10.21 -8.14 -0.90
CA ARG A 66 -10.51 -9.31 -0.06
C ARG A 66 -9.39 -9.57 0.93
N GLY A 67 -9.74 -10.17 2.05
CA GLY A 67 -8.83 -10.68 3.05
C GLY A 67 -9.05 -10.10 4.44
N SER A 68 -8.45 -10.77 5.40
CA SER A 68 -8.47 -10.42 6.82
C SER A 68 -7.05 -10.23 7.34
N MET A 69 -6.94 -9.48 8.43
CA MET A 69 -5.68 -9.23 9.12
C MET A 69 -5.76 -9.82 10.52
N ASP A 70 -4.74 -10.61 10.89
CA ASP A 70 -4.57 -11.06 12.28
C ASP A 70 -4.23 -9.86 13.16
N CYS A 71 -5.09 -9.59 14.11
CA CYS A 71 -4.96 -8.51 15.08
C CYS A 71 -4.62 -9.02 16.50
N GLY A 72 -4.05 -10.20 16.62
CA GLY A 72 -3.65 -10.82 17.88
C GLY A 72 -4.86 -11.15 18.75
N GLU A 73 -4.97 -10.55 19.95
CA GLU A 73 -6.08 -10.82 20.89
C GLU A 73 -7.47 -10.50 20.31
N GLN A 74 -7.55 -9.62 19.32
CA GLN A 74 -8.81 -9.31 18.62
C GLN A 74 -9.18 -10.34 17.55
N GLY A 75 -8.29 -11.31 17.25
CA GLY A 75 -8.46 -12.30 16.23
C GLY A 75 -8.33 -11.74 14.81
N GLU A 76 -8.91 -12.44 13.83
CA GLU A 76 -8.93 -12.00 12.44
C GLU A 76 -9.99 -10.92 12.20
N VAL A 77 -9.57 -9.82 11.60
CA VAL A 77 -10.42 -8.68 11.23
C VAL A 77 -10.54 -8.60 9.72
N ASP A 78 -11.73 -8.84 9.19
CA ASP A 78 -12.01 -8.71 7.75
C ASP A 78 -11.93 -7.24 7.32
N LEU A 79 -11.09 -6.96 6.32
CA LEU A 79 -10.88 -5.64 5.73
C LEU A 79 -11.45 -5.52 4.31
N SER A 80 -12.15 -6.55 3.83
CA SER A 80 -12.68 -6.59 2.46
C SER A 80 -13.58 -5.39 2.15
N GLY A 81 -13.32 -4.75 1.02
CA GLY A 81 -14.06 -3.58 0.53
C GLY A 81 -13.68 -2.25 1.19
N LEU A 82 -12.79 -2.25 2.18
CA LEU A 82 -12.31 -1.04 2.86
C LEU A 82 -11.07 -0.45 2.19
N SER A 83 -10.87 0.83 2.43
CA SER A 83 -9.73 1.58 1.86
C SER A 83 -8.98 2.34 2.95
N VAL A 84 -7.70 2.58 2.69
CA VAL A 84 -6.85 3.43 3.51
C VAL A 84 -5.94 4.27 2.62
N VAL A 85 -5.73 5.53 3.00
CA VAL A 85 -4.82 6.44 2.31
C VAL A 85 -3.78 6.92 3.31
N LEU A 86 -2.52 6.89 2.91
CA LEU A 86 -1.42 7.49 3.64
C LEU A 86 -0.85 8.63 2.81
N VAL A 87 -0.78 9.81 3.41
CA VAL A 87 -0.18 11.00 2.80
C VAL A 87 1.06 11.34 3.58
N LEU A 88 2.16 11.57 2.89
CA LEU A 88 3.44 11.81 3.54
C LEU A 88 4.15 13.05 3.01
N ARG A 89 5.02 13.60 3.88
CA ARG A 89 6.00 14.63 3.54
C ARG A 89 7.36 14.24 4.10
N ALA A 90 8.36 14.30 3.24
CA ALA A 90 9.76 14.04 3.55
C ALA A 90 10.60 15.33 3.54
N SER A 91 11.77 15.32 4.17
CA SER A 91 12.74 16.41 4.07
C SER A 91 13.48 16.44 2.73
N GLU A 92 13.60 15.28 2.08
CA GLU A 92 14.32 15.09 0.81
C GLU A 92 13.45 14.37 -0.21
N THR A 93 13.90 14.32 -1.45
CA THR A 93 13.24 13.57 -2.53
C THR A 93 13.07 12.11 -2.15
N LEU A 94 11.89 11.57 -2.37
CA LEU A 94 11.55 10.16 -2.16
C LEU A 94 12.16 9.31 -3.29
N ALA A 95 13.48 9.17 -3.25
CA ALA A 95 14.30 8.48 -4.25
C ALA A 95 14.56 7.01 -3.86
N PHE A 96 15.63 6.45 -4.40
CA PHE A 96 16.10 5.12 -4.02
C PHE A 96 16.62 5.09 -2.58
N ARG A 97 16.53 3.93 -1.94
CA ARG A 97 17.17 3.72 -0.63
C ARG A 97 18.69 3.95 -0.74
N GLY A 98 19.24 4.70 0.21
CA GLY A 98 20.67 4.97 0.28
C GLY A 98 21.14 6.15 -0.60
N ILE A 99 20.23 6.78 -1.37
CA ILE A 99 20.51 8.04 -2.07
C ILE A 99 19.53 9.07 -1.49
N ASP A 100 20.05 10.13 -0.89
CA ASP A 100 19.29 11.21 -0.26
C ASP A 100 18.16 10.72 0.66
N ASP A 101 18.46 9.74 1.51
CA ASP A 101 17.49 9.22 2.47
C ASP A 101 16.92 10.36 3.33
N PRO A 102 15.60 10.59 3.33
CA PRO A 102 15.01 11.68 4.11
C PRO A 102 15.36 11.56 5.60
N ARG A 103 15.86 12.63 6.21
CA ARG A 103 16.11 12.69 7.65
C ARG A 103 14.80 12.64 8.44
N THR A 104 13.79 13.31 7.92
CA THR A 104 12.45 13.29 8.49
C THR A 104 11.43 12.87 7.45
N LEU A 105 10.46 12.07 7.87
CA LEU A 105 9.35 11.63 7.04
C LEU A 105 8.12 11.53 7.94
N ARG A 106 7.15 12.43 7.77
CA ARG A 106 5.93 12.52 8.56
C ARG A 106 4.73 12.15 7.71
N SER A 107 3.77 11.47 8.31
CA SER A 107 2.61 10.97 7.56
C SER A 107 1.28 11.20 8.29
N VAL A 108 0.23 11.31 7.49
CA VAL A 108 -1.17 11.32 7.92
C VAL A 108 -1.83 10.08 7.34
N ILE A 109 -2.61 9.37 8.14
CA ILE A 109 -3.43 8.25 7.69
C ILE A 109 -4.90 8.68 7.64
N LEU A 110 -5.56 8.40 6.52
CA LEU A 110 -7.01 8.53 6.35
C LEU A 110 -7.58 7.12 6.26
N VAL A 111 -8.45 6.76 7.19
CA VAL A 111 -9.12 5.45 7.22
C VAL A 111 -10.56 5.59 6.76
N ASP A 112 -11.08 4.57 6.11
CA ASP A 112 -12.46 4.50 5.66
C ASP A 112 -13.43 4.65 6.85
N ASN A 113 -14.34 5.61 6.78
CA ASN A 113 -15.29 5.86 7.86
C ASN A 113 -16.40 4.79 7.98
N ARG A 114 -16.55 3.92 6.97
CA ARG A 114 -17.43 2.75 7.02
C ARG A 114 -16.88 1.65 7.94
N ALA A 115 -15.57 1.68 8.22
CA ALA A 115 -14.90 0.74 9.10
C ALA A 115 -15.36 0.91 10.55
N ASN A 116 -15.63 -0.20 11.24
CA ASN A 116 -15.83 -0.22 12.69
C ASN A 116 -14.50 0.03 13.44
N LEU A 117 -14.52 0.06 14.77
CA LEU A 117 -13.32 0.38 15.56
C LEU A 117 -12.17 -0.59 15.30
N ALA A 118 -12.43 -1.92 15.36
CA ALA A 118 -11.41 -2.94 15.12
C ALA A 118 -10.83 -2.85 13.71
N GLN A 119 -11.69 -2.64 12.71
CA GLN A 119 -11.28 -2.45 11.32
C GLN A 119 -10.43 -1.18 11.13
N ARG A 120 -10.75 -0.07 11.81
CA ARG A 120 -9.93 1.16 11.74
C ARG A 120 -8.54 0.94 12.31
N GLU A 121 -8.44 0.27 13.45
CA GLU A 121 -7.15 -0.09 14.05
C GLU A 121 -6.34 -1.00 13.13
N ALA A 122 -6.98 -2.00 12.53
CA ALA A 122 -6.37 -2.89 11.56
C ALA A 122 -5.91 -2.15 10.30
N LEU A 123 -6.71 -1.22 9.74
CA LEU A 123 -6.32 -0.38 8.60
C LEU A 123 -5.11 0.53 8.93
N VAL A 124 -5.05 1.09 10.13
CA VAL A 124 -3.88 1.87 10.58
C VAL A 124 -2.64 0.98 10.66
N ARG A 125 -2.77 -0.22 11.25
CA ARG A 125 -1.68 -1.21 11.31
C ARG A 125 -1.23 -1.63 9.91
N PHE A 126 -2.18 -1.93 9.02
CA PHE A 126 -1.93 -2.25 7.63
C PHE A 126 -1.11 -1.15 6.93
N ALA A 127 -1.57 0.10 6.98
CA ALA A 127 -0.88 1.22 6.35
C ALA A 127 0.53 1.43 6.94
N ARG A 128 0.69 1.32 8.27
CA ARG A 128 2.01 1.39 8.93
C ARG A 128 2.97 0.31 8.42
N THR A 129 2.50 -0.91 8.28
CA THR A 129 3.31 -2.05 7.85
C THR A 129 3.73 -1.90 6.39
N HIS A 130 2.77 -1.62 5.50
CA HIS A 130 3.00 -1.68 4.05
C HIS A 130 3.53 -0.37 3.44
N ALA A 131 3.45 0.76 4.16
CA ALA A 131 4.10 2.00 3.75
C ALA A 131 5.59 2.09 4.13
N GLY A 132 6.16 1.06 4.73
CA GLY A 132 7.57 1.02 5.10
C GLY A 132 7.99 2.18 6.03
N ARG A 133 8.97 3.00 5.61
CA ARG A 133 9.41 4.16 6.42
C ARG A 133 8.30 5.18 6.63
N ALA A 134 7.41 5.37 5.65
CA ALA A 134 6.30 6.31 5.75
C ALA A 134 5.28 5.92 6.84
N GLY A 135 5.21 4.65 7.20
CA GLY A 135 4.36 4.15 8.27
C GLY A 135 4.85 4.42 9.70
N LYS A 136 6.05 4.98 9.89
CA LYS A 136 6.68 5.09 11.22
C LYS A 136 6.24 6.34 11.99
N ASP A 137 6.32 7.52 11.41
CA ASP A 137 5.98 8.79 12.07
C ASP A 137 4.60 9.28 11.59
N ILE A 138 3.55 8.75 12.21
CA ILE A 138 2.17 9.13 11.94
C ILE A 138 1.78 10.27 12.88
N VAL A 139 1.61 11.45 12.31
CA VAL A 139 1.27 12.66 13.07
C VAL A 139 -0.24 12.91 13.21
N ARG A 140 -1.05 12.22 12.39
CA ARG A 140 -2.50 12.37 12.41
C ARG A 140 -3.19 11.15 11.78
N ILE A 141 -4.35 10.80 12.32
CA ILE A 141 -5.25 9.78 11.77
C ILE A 141 -6.65 10.39 11.74
N ASP A 142 -7.29 10.38 10.56
CA ASP A 142 -8.66 10.85 10.37
C ASP A 142 -9.51 9.74 9.76
N ALA A 143 -10.75 9.59 10.22
CA ALA A 143 -11.74 8.75 9.57
C ALA A 143 -12.56 9.60 8.59
N VAL A 144 -12.51 9.24 7.30
CA VAL A 144 -13.18 9.98 6.22
C VAL A 144 -13.85 9.02 5.25
N SER A 145 -14.82 9.51 4.46
CA SER A 145 -15.32 8.73 3.33
C SER A 145 -14.21 8.54 2.31
N ILE A 146 -13.94 7.31 1.88
CA ILE A 146 -12.96 6.99 0.84
C ILE A 146 -13.65 6.26 -0.30
N ASP A 147 -13.65 6.85 -1.48
CA ASP A 147 -14.01 6.18 -2.74
C ASP A 147 -12.74 5.98 -3.55
N MET A 148 -12.39 4.71 -3.81
CA MET A 148 -11.22 4.33 -4.60
C MET A 148 -11.62 3.33 -5.66
N LYS A 149 -11.30 3.66 -6.90
CA LYS A 149 -11.56 2.83 -8.08
C LYS A 149 -10.29 2.78 -8.95
N LEU A 150 -9.99 1.61 -9.46
CA LEU A 150 -8.96 1.39 -10.46
C LEU A 150 -9.49 0.36 -11.46
N ASP A 151 -9.67 0.80 -12.68
CA ASP A 151 -9.98 -0.07 -13.81
C ASP A 151 -8.66 -0.63 -14.37
N LEU A 152 -8.42 -1.91 -14.12
CA LEU A 152 -7.23 -2.61 -14.56
C LEU A 152 -7.17 -2.83 -16.08
N SER A 153 -8.30 -2.74 -16.79
CA SER A 153 -8.35 -2.89 -18.25
C SER A 153 -7.93 -1.61 -18.97
N THR A 154 -8.40 -0.47 -18.50
CA THR A 154 -8.08 0.85 -19.07
C THR A 154 -6.93 1.56 -18.38
N LEU A 155 -6.52 1.07 -17.21
CA LEU A 155 -5.52 1.67 -16.32
C LEU A 155 -5.84 3.15 -16.03
N ARG A 156 -7.08 3.35 -15.60
CA ARG A 156 -7.58 4.63 -15.10
C ARG A 156 -7.98 4.45 -13.64
N GLY A 157 -7.53 5.36 -12.80
CA GLY A 157 -7.81 5.29 -11.37
C GLY A 157 -8.24 6.62 -10.79
N GLU A 158 -9.06 6.52 -9.75
CA GLU A 158 -9.53 7.66 -8.97
C GLU A 158 -9.57 7.31 -7.49
N VAL A 159 -9.10 8.23 -6.65
CA VAL A 159 -9.22 8.20 -5.20
C VAL A 159 -9.75 9.54 -4.74
N VAL A 160 -10.83 9.50 -3.95
CA VAL A 160 -11.35 10.66 -3.23
C VAL A 160 -11.43 10.28 -1.76
N ALA A 161 -10.70 10.98 -0.89
CA ALA A 161 -10.74 10.76 0.55
C ALA A 161 -11.18 12.05 1.26
N GLY A 162 -12.47 12.11 1.58
CA GLY A 162 -13.14 13.30 2.09
C GLY A 162 -12.86 14.52 1.22
N THR A 163 -12.54 15.65 1.88
CA THR A 163 -12.08 16.88 1.21
C THR A 163 -10.56 16.99 1.19
N GLN A 164 -9.84 15.98 1.72
CA GLN A 164 -8.41 16.06 1.98
C GLN A 164 -7.55 15.57 0.82
N VAL A 165 -7.99 14.51 0.11
CA VAL A 165 -7.25 13.90 -1.00
C VAL A 165 -8.13 13.74 -2.21
N THR A 166 -7.56 14.13 -3.36
CA THR A 166 -8.05 13.75 -4.69
C THR A 166 -6.86 13.26 -5.50
N LEU A 167 -6.98 12.07 -6.09
CA LEU A 167 -6.01 11.50 -7.01
C LEU A 167 -6.75 10.93 -8.20
N LYS A 168 -6.43 11.41 -9.42
CA LYS A 168 -6.90 10.86 -10.69
C LYS A 168 -5.71 10.55 -11.56
N THR A 169 -5.66 9.32 -12.08
CA THR A 169 -4.54 8.86 -12.91
C THR A 169 -5.02 8.17 -14.16
N ARG A 170 -4.16 8.14 -15.14
CA ARG A 170 -4.25 7.27 -16.32
C ARG A 170 -2.90 6.65 -16.64
N LYS A 171 -2.87 5.56 -17.38
CA LYS A 171 -1.63 4.99 -17.91
C LYS A 171 -0.82 6.05 -18.66
N ALA A 172 0.50 6.03 -18.45
CA ALA A 172 1.43 6.79 -19.27
C ALA A 172 1.42 6.25 -20.73
N ARG A 173 1.59 7.13 -21.69
CA ARG A 173 1.58 6.84 -23.12
C ARG A 173 2.88 7.32 -23.75
N PRO A 174 3.26 6.83 -24.93
CA PRO A 174 4.47 7.30 -25.61
C PRO A 174 4.53 8.82 -25.77
N GLU A 175 3.37 9.48 -25.98
CA GLU A 175 3.28 10.93 -26.16
C GLU A 175 3.55 11.72 -24.86
N ASP A 176 3.49 11.06 -23.71
CA ASP A 176 3.80 11.66 -22.42
C ASP A 176 5.32 11.63 -22.13
N CYS A 177 6.12 10.95 -22.96
CA CYS A 177 7.56 10.83 -22.78
C CYS A 177 8.29 12.07 -23.30
N ILE A 178 9.33 12.49 -22.55
CA ILE A 178 10.15 13.65 -22.91
C ILE A 178 11.44 13.20 -23.59
N CYS A 179 11.96 12.01 -23.27
CA CYS A 179 13.17 11.47 -23.86
C CYS A 179 13.07 9.96 -24.11
N SER A 180 13.94 9.44 -24.98
CA SER A 180 13.89 8.07 -25.49
C SER A 180 14.27 6.98 -24.49
N ASN A 181 14.87 7.35 -23.36
CA ASN A 181 15.35 6.41 -22.33
C ASN A 181 14.55 6.46 -21.02
N GLU A 182 13.25 6.74 -21.12
CA GLU A 182 12.36 6.77 -19.98
C GLU A 182 12.06 5.38 -19.43
N SER A 183 11.96 5.31 -18.11
CA SER A 183 11.64 4.10 -17.37
C SER A 183 10.88 4.44 -16.09
N ALA A 184 10.42 3.43 -15.36
CA ALA A 184 9.98 3.56 -13.97
C ALA A 184 11.22 3.82 -13.08
N TYR A 185 11.75 5.04 -13.16
CA TYR A 185 13.03 5.42 -12.59
C TYR A 185 13.03 5.32 -11.06
N TYR A 186 12.00 5.86 -10.42
CA TYR A 186 11.79 5.71 -8.98
C TYR A 186 10.73 4.64 -8.72
N PRO A 187 11.08 3.48 -8.13
CA PRO A 187 10.12 2.40 -7.91
C PRO A 187 8.98 2.82 -6.96
N PRO A 188 7.84 2.10 -6.95
CA PRO A 188 6.77 2.33 -5.98
C PRO A 188 7.26 2.36 -4.54
N LEU A 189 6.63 3.18 -3.70
CA LEU A 189 6.99 3.32 -2.27
C LEU A 189 6.55 2.12 -1.44
N ALA A 190 5.48 1.44 -1.86
CA ALA A 190 5.03 0.19 -1.27
C ALA A 190 5.53 -1.02 -2.08
N ARG A 191 5.61 -2.17 -1.44
CA ARG A 191 5.79 -3.45 -2.14
C ARG A 191 4.50 -3.79 -2.86
N VAL A 192 4.52 -3.79 -4.18
CA VAL A 192 3.34 -4.02 -5.04
C VAL A 192 3.69 -4.91 -6.20
N GLU A 193 2.67 -5.43 -6.87
CA GLU A 193 2.77 -6.29 -8.03
C GLU A 193 2.11 -5.61 -9.23
N ASN A 194 2.53 -6.02 -10.45
CA ASN A 194 1.91 -5.58 -11.70
C ASN A 194 1.79 -4.04 -11.80
N PHE A 195 2.77 -3.31 -11.28
CA PHE A 195 2.70 -1.86 -11.30
C PHE A 195 2.91 -1.29 -12.70
N VAL A 196 2.14 -0.27 -13.01
CA VAL A 196 2.20 0.45 -14.27
C VAL A 196 2.38 1.94 -13.96
N PRO A 197 3.36 2.61 -14.59
CA PRO A 197 3.51 4.05 -14.45
C PRO A 197 2.34 4.80 -15.08
N GLY A 198 1.98 5.91 -14.47
CA GLY A 198 0.85 6.72 -14.88
C GLY A 198 1.11 8.23 -14.84
N VAL A 199 0.26 8.93 -15.56
CA VAL A 199 0.15 10.40 -15.49
C VAL A 199 -0.88 10.74 -14.42
N THR A 200 -0.49 11.58 -13.48
CA THR A 200 -1.39 12.18 -12.50
C THR A 200 -2.19 13.28 -13.17
N ILE A 201 -3.47 13.03 -13.45
CA ILE A 201 -4.37 14.05 -14.02
C ILE A 201 -4.71 15.09 -12.94
N GLU A 202 -4.97 14.62 -11.74
CA GLU A 202 -5.18 15.43 -10.54
C GLU A 202 -4.54 14.71 -9.36
N GLY A 203 -3.61 15.38 -8.66
CA GLY A 203 -2.96 14.89 -7.44
C GLY A 203 -2.96 16.00 -6.42
N ARG A 204 -3.87 15.94 -5.43
CA ARG A 204 -4.06 17.02 -4.47
C ARG A 204 -4.16 16.50 -3.04
N PHE A 205 -3.46 17.19 -2.16
CA PHE A 205 -3.65 17.10 -0.71
C PHE A 205 -4.01 18.46 -0.13
N ASN A 206 -5.13 18.51 0.57
CA ASN A 206 -5.64 19.71 1.26
C ASN A 206 -5.96 19.42 2.73
N GLY A 207 -5.28 18.43 3.33
CA GLY A 207 -5.47 18.03 4.71
C GLY A 207 -4.64 18.82 5.72
N ARG A 208 -4.67 18.34 6.97
CA ARG A 208 -3.91 18.89 8.10
C ARG A 208 -2.83 17.91 8.54
N GLY A 209 -1.86 18.37 9.31
CA GLY A 209 -0.83 17.56 9.97
C GLY A 209 0.55 17.64 9.33
N LEU A 210 0.66 17.89 8.02
CA LEU A 210 1.95 17.94 7.33
C LEU A 210 2.51 19.36 7.18
N GLY A 211 1.75 20.40 7.57
CA GLY A 211 2.19 21.79 7.44
C GLY A 211 2.29 22.28 5.98
N THR A 212 1.74 21.51 5.03
CA THR A 212 1.76 21.83 3.60
C THR A 212 0.49 21.33 2.94
N ARG A 213 0.20 21.90 1.78
CA ARG A 213 -0.83 21.47 0.84
C ARG A 213 -0.22 21.54 -0.55
N TRP A 214 -0.61 20.65 -1.44
CA TRP A 214 -0.07 20.66 -2.81
C TRP A 214 -1.10 20.20 -3.83
N SER A 215 -0.79 20.50 -5.08
CA SER A 215 -1.48 20.01 -6.27
C SER A 215 -0.47 19.84 -7.39
N THR A 216 -0.42 18.66 -8.00
CA THR A 216 0.51 18.30 -9.07
C THR A 216 -0.25 17.67 -10.23
N PRO A 217 -0.89 18.47 -11.10
CA PRO A 217 -1.54 17.95 -12.29
C PRO A 217 -0.55 17.78 -13.45
N GLY A 218 -0.82 16.81 -14.31
CA GLY A 218 -0.11 16.65 -15.58
C GLY A 218 1.23 15.93 -15.51
N GLU A 219 1.66 15.47 -14.34
CA GLU A 219 2.96 14.87 -14.13
C GLU A 219 2.93 13.34 -14.33
N ARG A 220 4.04 12.77 -14.84
CA ARG A 220 4.25 11.31 -14.92
C ARG A 220 4.71 10.75 -13.55
N SER A 221 3.93 11.00 -12.55
CA SER A 221 4.27 10.91 -11.14
C SER A 221 3.53 9.82 -10.39
N SER A 222 2.72 8.99 -11.06
CA SER A 222 1.87 8.00 -10.41
C SER A 222 2.18 6.56 -10.79
N TYR A 223 1.77 5.65 -9.91
CA TYR A 223 1.68 4.22 -10.14
C TYR A 223 0.27 3.71 -9.88
N MET A 224 -0.12 2.72 -10.69
CA MET A 224 -1.30 1.89 -10.52
C MET A 224 -0.82 0.44 -10.43
N ALA A 225 -1.29 -0.31 -9.45
CA ALA A 225 -0.78 -1.63 -9.15
C ALA A 225 -1.82 -2.52 -8.47
N THR A 226 -1.49 -3.79 -8.33
CA THR A 226 -2.13 -4.73 -7.41
C THR A 226 -1.18 -5.03 -6.24
N PHE A 227 -1.71 -5.60 -5.17
CA PHE A 227 -0.92 -6.13 -4.07
C PHE A 227 -1.49 -7.46 -3.59
N ASP A 228 -0.59 -8.29 -3.05
CA ASP A 228 -0.88 -9.54 -2.34
C ASP A 228 0.10 -9.61 -1.14
N TYR A 229 -0.47 -9.52 0.09
CA TYR A 229 0.31 -9.43 1.34
C TYR A 229 -0.02 -10.55 2.32
#